data_e74df16c926f752a258649e80d5b9120
#
_entry.id   e74df16c926f752a258649e80d5b9120
#
_cell.length_a   1.000
_cell.length_b   1.000
_cell.length_c   1.000
_cell.angle_alpha   90.00
_cell.angle_beta   90.00
_cell.angle_gamma   90.00
#
_symmetry.space_group_name_H-M   'P 1'
#
loop_
_entity.id
_entity.type
_entity.pdbx_description
1 polymer ?
#
loop_
_entity_poly.entity_id
_entity_poly.type
_entity_poly.pdbx_seq_one_letter_code
_entity_poly.pdbx_strand_id
1 'polypeptide(L)'
;MPLALFALTLSAFAIGTTEFVIVGLIPTIAEQLNVSLPSAGLLVSLYALGVAIGAPVLTALTGKVPRKWLLVGLMALFTAGNLLAWQAPGYESLIVARILTGLAHGVFFSVGSTIATGLVAKEKAASAIAIMFSGLTVALVTGVPLGTWIGQVFGWRETFLVVSLLGLVAMVGSLLLIPSNLPKGAASTIREQLSVLTKKPLLLVYAKTALGYGGAFTAFTFLAPILQQVSGFSAGAVSLILLVYGVSVAVGNIWGGKLADKMGPLPALKLLFAGLALVLLALTFTAPHPVLAVLTVLVWGAFAFGNVPGLQVLVVKQAELHTPKAVDVASGLNIAAFNVGIALGSVVGGFVVEHLGLMHTPWIGALIVLLAYGLTHVSDRREALRLAACQA
;
A
#
# COMPACT_ATOMS: atom_id res chain seq x y z
N MET A 1 -14.67 -22.13 7.34
CA MET A 1 -14.63 -20.71 6.92
C MET A 1 -15.53 -20.54 5.71
N PRO A 2 -16.31 -19.45 5.60
CA PRO A 2 -17.15 -19.22 4.43
C PRO A 2 -16.31 -19.09 3.16
N LEU A 3 -16.69 -19.77 2.07
CA LEU A 3 -16.00 -19.67 0.77
C LEU A 3 -15.95 -18.23 0.24
N ALA A 4 -16.90 -17.39 0.63
CA ALA A 4 -16.93 -15.98 0.31
C ALA A 4 -15.66 -15.20 0.78
N LEU A 5 -15.02 -15.62 1.88
CA LEU A 5 -13.75 -15.00 2.32
C LEU A 5 -12.62 -15.26 1.33
N PHE A 6 -12.58 -16.43 0.69
CA PHE A 6 -11.58 -16.72 -0.34
C PHE A 6 -11.76 -15.83 -1.58
N ALA A 7 -13.01 -15.52 -1.96
CA ALA A 7 -13.27 -14.57 -3.04
C ALA A 7 -12.73 -13.16 -2.70
N LEU A 8 -12.90 -12.71 -1.45
CA LEU A 8 -12.34 -11.45 -0.98
C LEU A 8 -10.81 -11.47 -0.94
N THR A 9 -10.20 -12.57 -0.48
CA THR A 9 -8.74 -12.76 -0.47
C THR A 9 -8.16 -12.76 -1.88
N LEU A 10 -8.81 -13.44 -2.84
CA LEU A 10 -8.40 -13.43 -4.24
C LEU A 10 -8.54 -12.04 -4.86
N SER A 11 -9.60 -11.31 -4.53
CA SER A 11 -9.75 -9.91 -4.94
C SER A 11 -8.62 -9.03 -4.40
N ALA A 12 -8.29 -9.18 -3.11
CA ALA A 12 -7.18 -8.45 -2.48
C ALA A 12 -5.82 -8.83 -3.09
N PHE A 13 -5.63 -10.10 -3.47
CA PHE A 13 -4.45 -10.57 -4.19
C PHE A 13 -4.31 -9.91 -5.58
N ALA A 14 -5.39 -9.89 -6.37
CA ALA A 14 -5.39 -9.26 -7.69
C ALA A 14 -5.08 -7.76 -7.59
N ILE A 15 -5.70 -7.06 -6.62
CA ILE A 15 -5.50 -5.65 -6.35
C ILE A 15 -4.06 -5.37 -5.91
N GLY A 16 -3.54 -6.13 -4.94
CA GLY A 16 -2.16 -5.97 -4.49
C GLY A 16 -1.13 -6.26 -5.57
N THR A 17 -1.41 -7.23 -6.44
CA THR A 17 -0.54 -7.51 -7.58
C THR A 17 -0.47 -6.32 -8.52
N THR A 18 -1.61 -5.75 -8.96
CA THR A 18 -1.60 -4.58 -9.87
C THR A 18 -1.02 -3.33 -9.23
N GLU A 19 -1.16 -3.17 -7.91
CA GLU A 19 -0.62 -2.03 -7.18
C GLU A 19 0.91 -1.98 -7.26
N PHE A 20 1.56 -3.08 -6.93
CA PHE A 20 3.01 -3.11 -6.72
C PHE A 20 3.82 -3.66 -7.91
N VAL A 21 3.22 -4.44 -8.81
CA VAL A 21 3.95 -5.02 -9.96
C VAL A 21 4.53 -3.95 -10.89
N ILE A 22 3.90 -2.78 -10.95
CA ILE A 22 4.34 -1.65 -11.77
C ILE A 22 5.78 -1.24 -11.43
N VAL A 23 6.21 -1.34 -10.16
CA VAL A 23 7.57 -1.01 -9.72
C VAL A 23 8.62 -1.86 -10.44
N GLY A 24 8.33 -3.15 -10.64
CA GLY A 24 9.21 -4.06 -11.39
C GLY A 24 9.18 -3.83 -12.91
N LEU A 25 8.14 -3.17 -13.42
CA LEU A 25 7.90 -2.92 -14.83
C LEU A 25 8.34 -1.53 -15.32
N ILE A 26 8.69 -0.61 -14.40
CA ILE A 26 9.07 0.77 -14.74
C ILE A 26 10.11 0.84 -15.86
N PRO A 27 11.24 0.10 -15.83
CA PRO A 27 12.22 0.15 -16.91
C PRO A 27 11.65 -0.29 -18.27
N THR A 28 10.90 -1.40 -18.30
CA THR A 28 10.30 -1.95 -19.51
C THR A 28 9.24 -1.02 -20.10
N ILE A 29 8.41 -0.40 -19.24
CA ILE A 29 7.39 0.56 -19.66
C ILE A 29 8.05 1.82 -20.21
N ALA A 30 9.06 2.36 -19.51
CA ALA A 30 9.78 3.55 -19.95
C ALA A 30 10.41 3.35 -21.33
N GLU A 31 11.07 2.22 -21.55
CA GLU A 31 11.69 1.87 -22.82
C GLU A 31 10.65 1.70 -23.94
N GLN A 32 9.61 0.86 -23.74
CA GLN A 32 8.64 0.53 -24.78
C GLN A 32 7.69 1.68 -25.13
N LEU A 33 7.38 2.57 -24.20
CA LEU A 33 6.55 3.75 -24.44
C LEU A 33 7.39 4.99 -24.76
N ASN A 34 8.71 4.88 -24.78
CA ASN A 34 9.65 5.98 -25.00
C ASN A 34 9.37 7.19 -24.09
N VAL A 35 9.19 6.92 -22.80
CA VAL A 35 9.01 7.93 -21.75
C VAL A 35 10.14 7.85 -20.74
N SER A 36 10.35 8.93 -19.99
CA SER A 36 11.37 8.97 -18.94
C SER A 36 11.03 8.05 -17.75
N LEU A 37 12.03 7.63 -16.98
CA LEU A 37 11.80 6.89 -15.72
C LEU A 37 10.91 7.65 -14.75
N PRO A 38 11.04 8.98 -14.54
CA PRO A 38 10.11 9.76 -13.76
C PRO A 38 8.67 9.69 -14.26
N SER A 39 8.46 9.79 -15.59
CA SER A 39 7.12 9.64 -16.18
C SER A 39 6.54 8.24 -15.91
N ALA A 40 7.33 7.18 -16.08
CA ALA A 40 6.88 5.83 -15.74
C ALA A 40 6.58 5.69 -14.23
N GLY A 41 7.35 6.35 -13.35
CA GLY A 41 7.12 6.42 -11.92
C GLY A 41 5.80 7.10 -11.53
N LEU A 42 5.31 8.08 -12.32
CA LEU A 42 4.00 8.72 -12.10
C LEU A 42 2.83 7.73 -12.16
N LEU A 43 2.98 6.60 -12.84
CA LEU A 43 1.95 5.54 -12.87
C LEU A 43 1.70 4.94 -11.48
N VAL A 44 2.72 4.90 -10.61
CA VAL A 44 2.58 4.54 -9.18
C VAL A 44 1.82 5.62 -8.43
N SER A 45 2.22 6.88 -8.61
CA SER A 45 1.61 8.04 -7.95
C SER A 45 0.12 8.19 -8.29
N LEU A 46 -0.22 8.07 -9.57
CA LEU A 46 -1.59 8.27 -10.05
C LEU A 46 -2.52 7.14 -9.60
N TYR A 47 -2.02 5.91 -9.53
CA TYR A 47 -2.77 4.81 -8.91
C TYR A 47 -3.02 5.09 -7.43
N ALA A 48 -1.98 5.41 -6.67
CA ALA A 48 -2.09 5.69 -5.24
C ALA A 48 -2.98 6.91 -4.96
N LEU A 49 -2.94 7.95 -5.79
CA LEU A 49 -3.85 9.09 -5.72
C LEU A 49 -5.29 8.65 -5.97
N GLY A 50 -5.53 7.76 -6.94
CA GLY A 50 -6.83 7.13 -7.18
C GLY A 50 -7.35 6.41 -5.92
N VAL A 51 -6.49 5.65 -5.24
CA VAL A 51 -6.83 4.98 -3.97
C VAL A 51 -7.15 6.00 -2.88
N ALA A 52 -6.29 7.01 -2.70
CA ALA A 52 -6.43 8.03 -1.66
C ALA A 52 -7.73 8.85 -1.79
N ILE A 53 -8.16 9.12 -3.02
CA ILE A 53 -9.42 9.81 -3.32
C ILE A 53 -10.60 8.83 -3.29
N GLY A 54 -10.43 7.66 -3.89
CA GLY A 54 -11.47 6.63 -3.99
C GLY A 54 -11.97 6.16 -2.63
N ALA A 55 -11.06 5.92 -1.70
CA ALA A 55 -11.40 5.43 -0.37
C ALA A 55 -12.40 6.34 0.37
N PRO A 56 -12.16 7.63 0.60
CA PRO A 56 -13.11 8.50 1.29
C PRO A 56 -14.32 8.90 0.42
N VAL A 57 -14.08 9.35 -0.82
CA VAL A 57 -15.13 9.98 -1.64
C VAL A 57 -16.12 8.95 -2.17
N LEU A 58 -15.62 7.91 -2.84
CA LEU A 58 -16.50 6.90 -3.44
C LEU A 58 -17.18 6.03 -2.38
N THR A 59 -16.52 5.75 -1.24
CA THR A 59 -17.19 5.04 -0.15
C THR A 59 -18.37 5.82 0.40
N ALA A 60 -18.26 7.15 0.54
CA ALA A 60 -19.36 7.99 0.96
C ALA A 60 -20.50 8.06 -0.10
N LEU A 61 -20.16 8.18 -1.38
CA LEU A 61 -21.13 8.27 -2.47
C LEU A 61 -21.89 6.95 -2.71
N THR A 62 -21.22 5.82 -2.50
CA THR A 62 -21.77 4.48 -2.77
C THR A 62 -22.45 3.84 -1.56
N GLY A 63 -22.59 4.56 -0.46
CA GLY A 63 -23.13 4.04 0.80
C GLY A 63 -24.52 3.41 0.73
N LYS A 64 -25.36 3.84 -0.24
CA LYS A 64 -26.71 3.29 -0.48
C LYS A 64 -26.72 2.03 -1.34
N VAL A 65 -25.63 1.71 -2.04
CA VAL A 65 -25.55 0.55 -2.92
C VAL A 65 -25.41 -0.74 -2.07
N PRO A 66 -26.18 -1.80 -2.37
CA PRO A 66 -26.01 -3.09 -1.67
C PRO A 66 -24.57 -3.60 -1.79
N ARG A 67 -23.98 -4.03 -0.68
CA ARG A 67 -22.56 -4.35 -0.56
C ARG A 67 -22.05 -5.36 -1.61
N LYS A 68 -22.82 -6.41 -1.87
CA LYS A 68 -22.48 -7.39 -2.91
C LYS A 68 -22.35 -6.75 -4.29
N TRP A 69 -23.34 -5.97 -4.72
CA TRP A 69 -23.34 -5.37 -6.05
C TRP A 69 -22.28 -4.27 -6.19
N LEU A 70 -22.02 -3.56 -5.09
CA LEU A 70 -20.92 -2.60 -5.07
C LEU A 70 -19.59 -3.32 -5.27
N LEU A 71 -19.33 -4.41 -4.53
CA LEU A 71 -18.10 -5.20 -4.67
C LEU A 71 -17.93 -5.76 -6.08
N VAL A 72 -18.99 -6.36 -6.64
CA VAL A 72 -18.97 -6.88 -8.02
C VAL A 72 -18.69 -5.76 -9.02
N GLY A 73 -19.31 -4.59 -8.85
CA GLY A 73 -19.08 -3.41 -9.69
C GLY A 73 -17.64 -2.88 -9.58
N LEU A 74 -17.04 -2.89 -8.37
CA LEU A 74 -15.65 -2.52 -8.15
C LEU A 74 -14.69 -3.49 -8.83
N MET A 75 -14.95 -4.80 -8.74
CA MET A 75 -14.14 -5.81 -9.42
C MET A 75 -14.32 -5.76 -10.94
N ALA A 76 -15.51 -5.40 -11.43
CA ALA A 76 -15.73 -5.13 -12.86
C ALA A 76 -14.93 -3.91 -13.34
N LEU A 77 -14.95 -2.80 -12.59
CA LEU A 77 -14.14 -1.61 -12.86
C LEU A 77 -12.65 -1.92 -12.83
N PHE A 78 -12.20 -2.71 -11.84
CA PHE A 78 -10.82 -3.17 -11.72
C PHE A 78 -10.39 -4.02 -12.92
N THR A 79 -11.23 -4.98 -13.32
CA THR A 79 -10.99 -5.85 -14.49
C THR A 79 -10.93 -5.01 -15.77
N ALA A 80 -11.91 -4.14 -16.00
CA ALA A 80 -11.95 -3.26 -17.17
C ALA A 80 -10.74 -2.30 -17.21
N GLY A 81 -10.33 -1.74 -16.07
CA GLY A 81 -9.15 -0.88 -15.97
C GLY A 81 -7.85 -1.62 -16.30
N ASN A 82 -7.69 -2.89 -15.87
CA ASN A 82 -6.52 -3.69 -16.24
C ASN A 82 -6.59 -4.17 -17.71
N LEU A 83 -7.78 -4.43 -18.28
CA LEU A 83 -7.94 -4.65 -19.71
C LEU A 83 -7.57 -3.42 -20.53
N LEU A 84 -7.94 -2.22 -20.06
CA LEU A 84 -7.53 -0.97 -20.68
C LEU A 84 -6.01 -0.80 -20.63
N ALA A 85 -5.36 -1.17 -19.52
CA ALA A 85 -3.91 -1.15 -19.40
C ALA A 85 -3.24 -2.14 -20.36
N TRP A 86 -3.79 -3.36 -20.53
CA TRP A 86 -3.31 -4.34 -21.50
C TRP A 86 -3.38 -3.81 -22.93
N GLN A 87 -4.50 -3.20 -23.32
CA GLN A 87 -4.73 -2.68 -24.66
C GLN A 87 -4.20 -1.24 -24.86
N ALA A 88 -3.53 -0.65 -23.86
CA ALA A 88 -3.10 0.74 -23.88
C ALA A 88 -2.19 1.01 -25.09
N PRO A 89 -2.60 1.85 -26.06
CA PRO A 89 -1.76 2.20 -27.19
C PRO A 89 -0.59 3.10 -26.81
N GLY A 90 -0.69 3.82 -25.69
CA GLY A 90 0.31 4.77 -25.24
C GLY A 90 0.22 5.08 -23.76
N TYR A 91 1.09 5.99 -23.32
CA TYR A 91 1.26 6.35 -21.93
C TYR A 91 -0.01 6.96 -21.30
N GLU A 92 -0.72 7.83 -22.01
CA GLU A 92 -1.92 8.52 -21.49
C GLU A 92 -3.06 7.53 -21.16
N SER A 93 -3.28 6.53 -22.05
CA SER A 93 -4.29 5.49 -21.80
C SER A 93 -3.93 4.61 -20.61
N LEU A 94 -2.63 4.37 -20.40
CA LEU A 94 -2.14 3.66 -19.23
C LEU A 94 -2.36 4.48 -17.94
N ILE A 95 -2.17 5.81 -17.98
CA ILE A 95 -2.53 6.72 -16.87
C ILE A 95 -3.99 6.55 -16.49
N VAL A 96 -4.92 6.63 -17.46
CA VAL A 96 -6.36 6.48 -17.20
C VAL A 96 -6.64 5.13 -16.56
N ALA A 97 -6.06 4.05 -17.08
CA ALA A 97 -6.19 2.72 -16.53
C ALA A 97 -5.74 2.64 -15.06
N ARG A 98 -4.60 3.27 -14.73
CA ARG A 98 -4.06 3.31 -13.37
C ARG A 98 -4.96 4.07 -12.40
N ILE A 99 -5.52 5.20 -12.80
CA ILE A 99 -6.45 5.98 -11.98
C ILE A 99 -7.74 5.17 -11.73
N LEU A 100 -8.32 4.56 -12.75
CA LEU A 100 -9.55 3.77 -12.63
C LEU A 100 -9.36 2.56 -11.70
N THR A 101 -8.26 1.83 -11.85
CA THR A 101 -7.95 0.69 -10.98
C THR A 101 -7.65 1.12 -9.55
N GLY A 102 -6.99 2.27 -9.35
CA GLY A 102 -6.78 2.87 -8.03
C GLY A 102 -8.08 3.27 -7.34
N LEU A 103 -9.02 3.88 -8.05
CA LEU A 103 -10.35 4.21 -7.52
C LEU A 103 -11.10 2.95 -7.04
N ALA A 104 -11.07 1.88 -7.84
CA ALA A 104 -11.69 0.60 -7.46
C ALA A 104 -11.04 0.00 -6.19
N HIS A 105 -9.70 0.03 -6.09
CA HIS A 105 -8.94 -0.41 -4.92
C HIS A 105 -9.36 0.35 -3.65
N GLY A 106 -9.41 1.69 -3.71
CA GLY A 106 -9.71 2.52 -2.54
C GLY A 106 -11.03 2.16 -1.86
N VAL A 107 -12.05 1.85 -2.63
CA VAL A 107 -13.37 1.46 -2.10
C VAL A 107 -13.38 -0.02 -1.68
N PHE A 108 -12.64 -0.88 -2.41
CA PHE A 108 -12.68 -2.33 -2.19
C PHE A 108 -12.37 -2.71 -0.75
N PHE A 109 -11.30 -2.21 -0.14
CA PHE A 109 -10.91 -2.62 1.21
C PHE A 109 -11.90 -2.17 2.29
N SER A 110 -12.55 -1.02 2.11
CA SER A 110 -13.62 -0.57 2.99
C SER A 110 -14.85 -1.49 2.92
N VAL A 111 -15.33 -1.74 1.70
CA VAL A 111 -16.50 -2.59 1.44
C VAL A 111 -16.23 -4.05 1.76
N GLY A 112 -15.07 -4.56 1.37
CA GLY A 112 -14.63 -5.93 1.62
C GLY A 112 -14.51 -6.23 3.11
N SER A 113 -13.98 -5.31 3.91
CA SER A 113 -13.91 -5.46 5.37
C SER A 113 -15.30 -5.57 5.99
N THR A 114 -16.25 -4.74 5.56
CA THR A 114 -17.64 -4.82 6.02
C THR A 114 -18.30 -6.15 5.62
N ILE A 115 -18.04 -6.64 4.42
CA ILE A 115 -18.53 -7.95 3.96
C ILE A 115 -17.89 -9.05 4.79
N ALA A 116 -16.55 -9.05 4.95
CA ALA A 116 -15.81 -10.06 5.68
C ALA A 116 -16.33 -10.23 7.12
N THR A 117 -16.57 -9.12 7.82
CA THR A 117 -17.12 -9.12 9.17
C THR A 117 -18.57 -9.59 9.21
N GLY A 118 -19.38 -9.27 8.20
CA GLY A 118 -20.77 -9.71 8.09
C GLY A 118 -20.95 -11.20 7.76
N LEU A 119 -19.88 -11.88 7.31
CA LEU A 119 -19.89 -13.31 6.98
C LEU A 119 -19.59 -14.23 8.18
N VAL A 120 -19.18 -13.69 9.31
CA VAL A 120 -18.73 -14.46 10.48
C VAL A 120 -19.35 -13.92 11.78
N ALA A 121 -19.28 -14.70 12.85
CA ALA A 121 -19.66 -14.24 14.19
C ALA A 121 -18.71 -13.11 14.64
N LYS A 122 -19.20 -12.21 15.50
CA LYS A 122 -18.49 -11.01 15.95
C LYS A 122 -17.10 -11.30 16.52
N GLU A 123 -16.94 -12.42 17.22
CA GLU A 123 -15.69 -12.88 17.84
C GLU A 123 -14.63 -13.27 16.79
N LYS A 124 -15.04 -13.53 15.54
CA LYS A 124 -14.17 -13.90 14.42
C LYS A 124 -13.96 -12.76 13.40
N ALA A 125 -14.51 -11.58 13.66
CA ALA A 125 -14.47 -10.45 12.73
C ALA A 125 -13.03 -10.05 12.37
N ALA A 126 -12.15 -9.93 13.36
CA ALA A 126 -10.74 -9.59 13.15
C ALA A 126 -10.01 -10.65 12.29
N SER A 127 -10.28 -11.93 12.54
CA SER A 127 -9.71 -13.02 11.74
C SER A 127 -10.20 -12.99 10.29
N ALA A 128 -11.45 -12.64 10.04
CA ALA A 128 -12.00 -12.53 8.68
C ALA A 128 -11.34 -11.39 7.89
N ILE A 129 -11.13 -10.25 8.53
CA ILE A 129 -10.38 -9.12 7.94
C ILE A 129 -8.94 -9.54 7.65
N ALA A 130 -8.26 -10.17 8.61
CA ALA A 130 -6.87 -10.63 8.43
C ALA A 130 -6.73 -11.60 7.25
N ILE A 131 -7.68 -12.51 7.05
CA ILE A 131 -7.71 -13.44 5.91
C ILE A 131 -7.86 -12.68 4.60
N MET A 132 -8.78 -11.72 4.51
CA MET A 132 -8.92 -10.90 3.32
C MET A 132 -7.62 -10.15 3.00
N PHE A 133 -7.02 -9.49 4.00
CA PHE A 133 -5.77 -8.75 3.82
C PHE A 133 -4.54 -9.63 3.55
N SER A 134 -4.58 -10.92 3.92
CA SER A 134 -3.50 -11.85 3.55
C SER A 134 -3.29 -11.93 2.04
N GLY A 135 -4.33 -11.66 1.24
CA GLY A 135 -4.22 -11.55 -0.21
C GLY A 135 -3.18 -10.50 -0.66
N LEU A 136 -3.10 -9.33 0.00
CA LEU A 136 -2.06 -8.33 -0.27
C LEU A 136 -0.66 -8.86 0.03
N THR A 137 -0.48 -9.54 1.16
CA THR A 137 0.83 -10.11 1.53
C THR A 137 1.26 -11.17 0.52
N VAL A 138 0.34 -12.05 0.12
CA VAL A 138 0.59 -13.08 -0.90
C VAL A 138 0.90 -12.42 -2.25
N ALA A 139 0.23 -11.31 -2.60
CA ALA A 139 0.52 -10.55 -3.82
C ALA A 139 1.96 -10.03 -3.84
N LEU A 140 2.46 -9.46 -2.74
CA LEU A 140 3.83 -8.99 -2.63
C LEU A 140 4.85 -10.12 -2.73
N VAL A 141 4.56 -11.28 -2.15
CA VAL A 141 5.46 -12.44 -2.16
C VAL A 141 5.47 -13.16 -3.51
N THR A 142 4.33 -13.28 -4.19
CA THR A 142 4.20 -14.11 -5.41
C THR A 142 3.71 -13.33 -6.61
N GLY A 143 2.67 -12.52 -6.47
CA GLY A 143 2.02 -11.79 -7.56
C GLY A 143 2.96 -10.79 -8.22
N VAL A 144 3.67 -9.99 -7.43
CA VAL A 144 4.59 -8.97 -7.92
C VAL A 144 5.79 -9.58 -8.65
N PRO A 145 6.53 -10.55 -8.09
CA PRO A 145 7.64 -11.18 -8.80
C PRO A 145 7.21 -11.90 -10.07
N LEU A 146 6.12 -12.69 -10.01
CA LEU A 146 5.60 -13.40 -11.18
C LEU A 146 5.11 -12.43 -12.25
N GLY A 147 4.36 -11.40 -11.87
CA GLY A 147 3.89 -10.38 -12.81
C GLY A 147 5.04 -9.59 -13.42
N THR A 148 6.08 -9.27 -12.65
CA THR A 148 7.30 -8.64 -13.17
C THR A 148 8.01 -9.55 -14.17
N TRP A 149 8.16 -10.82 -13.86
CA TRP A 149 8.76 -11.80 -14.78
C TRP A 149 7.95 -11.95 -16.07
N ILE A 150 6.62 -12.07 -15.99
CA ILE A 150 5.74 -12.11 -17.17
C ILE A 150 5.96 -10.87 -18.04
N GLY A 151 5.97 -9.69 -17.41
CA GLY A 151 6.14 -8.42 -18.12
C GLY A 151 7.50 -8.23 -18.77
N GLN A 152 8.54 -8.84 -18.21
CA GLN A 152 9.89 -8.83 -18.78
C GLN A 152 10.06 -9.81 -19.93
N VAL A 153 9.41 -10.99 -19.89
CA VAL A 153 9.55 -12.05 -20.90
C VAL A 153 8.59 -11.84 -22.08
N PHE A 154 7.32 -11.51 -21.78
CA PHE A 154 6.25 -11.43 -22.78
C PHE A 154 5.84 -9.99 -23.10
N GLY A 155 6.32 -9.01 -22.34
CA GLY A 155 5.93 -7.61 -22.43
C GLY A 155 5.03 -7.17 -21.26
N TRP A 156 5.18 -5.92 -20.82
CA TRP A 156 4.47 -5.39 -19.63
C TRP A 156 2.94 -5.44 -19.77
N ARG A 157 2.43 -5.39 -21.00
CA ARG A 157 0.98 -5.49 -21.25
C ARG A 157 0.41 -6.81 -20.80
N GLU A 158 1.13 -7.92 -21.02
CA GLU A 158 0.68 -9.27 -20.66
C GLU A 158 0.52 -9.45 -19.16
N THR A 159 1.28 -8.71 -18.36
CA THR A 159 1.07 -8.66 -16.91
C THR A 159 -0.32 -8.13 -16.58
N PHE A 160 -0.76 -7.05 -17.22
CA PHE A 160 -2.09 -6.49 -17.00
C PHE A 160 -3.22 -7.38 -17.53
N LEU A 161 -2.98 -8.16 -18.60
CA LEU A 161 -3.91 -9.20 -19.04
C LEU A 161 -4.09 -10.26 -17.95
N VAL A 162 -3.00 -10.80 -17.41
CA VAL A 162 -3.06 -11.80 -16.32
C VAL A 162 -3.78 -11.25 -15.10
N VAL A 163 -3.47 -10.02 -14.69
CA VAL A 163 -4.16 -9.36 -13.56
C VAL A 163 -5.64 -9.14 -13.85
N SER A 164 -6.00 -8.79 -15.10
CA SER A 164 -7.39 -8.66 -15.53
C SER A 164 -8.14 -9.99 -15.42
N LEU A 165 -7.52 -11.10 -15.83
CA LEU A 165 -8.09 -12.45 -15.70
C LEU A 165 -8.27 -12.82 -14.21
N LEU A 166 -7.31 -12.51 -13.35
CA LEU A 166 -7.45 -12.67 -11.89
C LEU A 166 -8.61 -11.83 -11.35
N GLY A 167 -8.74 -10.59 -11.82
CA GLY A 167 -9.86 -9.71 -11.48
C GLY A 167 -11.21 -10.28 -11.90
N LEU A 168 -11.29 -10.85 -13.11
CA LEU A 168 -12.49 -11.51 -13.62
C LEU A 168 -12.86 -12.73 -12.76
N VAL A 169 -11.91 -13.58 -12.43
CA VAL A 169 -12.15 -14.75 -11.55
C VAL A 169 -12.61 -14.30 -10.17
N ALA A 170 -11.99 -13.27 -9.61
CA ALA A 170 -12.39 -12.68 -8.32
C ALA A 170 -13.78 -12.06 -8.39
N MET A 171 -14.14 -11.39 -9.48
CA MET A 171 -15.48 -10.84 -9.73
C MET A 171 -16.54 -11.95 -9.78
N VAL A 172 -16.30 -12.99 -10.57
CA VAL A 172 -17.21 -14.15 -10.67
C VAL A 172 -17.32 -14.86 -9.33
N GLY A 173 -16.20 -15.09 -8.63
CA GLY A 173 -16.20 -15.64 -7.27
C GLY A 173 -17.03 -14.80 -6.29
N SER A 174 -16.91 -13.48 -6.35
CA SER A 174 -17.70 -12.55 -5.55
C SER A 174 -19.18 -12.60 -5.88
N LEU A 175 -19.52 -12.68 -7.18
CA LEU A 175 -20.89 -12.79 -7.65
C LEU A 175 -21.57 -14.09 -7.17
N LEU A 176 -20.86 -15.22 -7.19
CA LEU A 176 -21.40 -16.54 -6.86
C LEU A 176 -21.40 -16.82 -5.36
N LEU A 177 -20.35 -16.42 -4.64
CA LEU A 177 -20.10 -16.84 -3.26
C LEU A 177 -20.57 -15.83 -2.21
N ILE A 178 -20.69 -14.54 -2.54
CA ILE A 178 -21.11 -13.54 -1.56
C ILE A 178 -22.63 -13.47 -1.48
N PRO A 179 -23.23 -13.63 -0.27
CA PRO A 179 -24.67 -13.54 -0.07
C PRO A 179 -25.23 -12.15 -0.41
N SER A 180 -26.46 -12.11 -0.93
CA SER A 180 -27.12 -10.83 -1.28
C SER A 180 -27.78 -10.13 -0.08
N ASN A 181 -27.97 -10.85 1.02
CA ASN A 181 -28.70 -10.40 2.22
C ASN A 181 -27.78 -9.85 3.32
N LEU A 182 -26.57 -9.42 2.96
CA LEU A 182 -25.64 -8.83 3.92
C LEU A 182 -26.17 -7.51 4.47
N PRO A 183 -25.94 -7.20 5.76
CA PRO A 183 -26.31 -5.92 6.34
C PRO A 183 -25.72 -4.77 5.55
N LYS A 184 -26.52 -3.73 5.30
CA LYS A 184 -26.01 -2.48 4.76
C LYS A 184 -25.08 -1.88 5.81
N GLY A 185 -23.78 -1.82 5.58
CA GLY A 185 -22.87 -1.15 6.48
C GLY A 185 -23.22 0.34 6.58
N ALA A 186 -23.00 0.92 7.73
CA ALA A 186 -23.10 2.37 7.89
C ALA A 186 -22.00 3.01 7.02
N ALA A 187 -22.38 3.65 5.91
CA ALA A 187 -21.46 4.45 5.14
C ALA A 187 -21.11 5.69 5.98
N SER A 188 -19.82 5.95 6.15
CA SER A 188 -19.38 7.19 6.76
C SER A 188 -19.80 8.36 5.89
N THR A 189 -20.39 9.37 6.50
CA THR A 189 -20.74 10.60 5.82
C THR A 189 -19.50 11.48 5.62
N ILE A 190 -19.50 12.34 4.60
CA ILE A 190 -18.43 13.33 4.41
C ILE A 190 -18.26 14.20 5.67
N ARG A 191 -19.35 14.51 6.38
CA ARG A 191 -19.31 15.28 7.64
C ARG A 191 -18.54 14.54 8.74
N GLU A 192 -18.73 13.23 8.89
CA GLU A 192 -17.97 12.41 9.84
C GLU A 192 -16.49 12.38 9.49
N GLN A 193 -16.17 12.21 8.20
CA GLN A 193 -14.77 12.24 7.72
C GLN A 193 -14.12 13.59 8.00
N LEU A 194 -14.79 14.70 7.71
CA LEU A 194 -14.30 16.04 8.01
C LEU A 194 -14.12 16.25 9.52
N SER A 195 -15.01 15.72 10.36
CA SER A 195 -14.90 15.82 11.82
C SER A 195 -13.64 15.13 12.36
N VAL A 196 -13.25 14.00 11.76
CA VAL A 196 -12.01 13.28 12.10
C VAL A 196 -10.78 14.09 11.70
N LEU A 197 -10.80 14.73 10.53
CA LEU A 197 -9.71 15.58 10.04
C LEU A 197 -9.51 16.87 10.82
N THR A 198 -10.44 17.26 11.70
CA THR A 198 -10.22 18.42 12.61
C THR A 198 -9.39 18.07 13.85
N LYS A 199 -9.15 16.80 14.14
CA LYS A 199 -8.46 16.33 15.36
C LYS A 199 -6.95 16.27 15.19
N LYS A 200 -6.21 17.19 15.81
CA LYS A 200 -4.74 17.25 15.75
C LYS A 200 -4.04 15.89 16.02
N PRO A 201 -4.44 15.07 17.04
CA PRO A 201 -3.79 13.79 17.28
C PRO A 201 -3.91 12.83 16.08
N LEU A 202 -5.06 12.80 15.40
CA LEU A 202 -5.28 11.97 14.22
C LEU A 202 -4.49 12.50 13.01
N LEU A 203 -4.47 13.82 12.79
CA LEU A 203 -3.64 14.43 11.74
C LEU A 203 -2.16 14.09 11.92
N LEU A 204 -1.65 14.04 13.16
CA LEU A 204 -0.27 13.63 13.44
C LEU A 204 -0.02 12.15 13.10
N VAL A 205 -1.01 11.27 13.30
CA VAL A 205 -0.87 9.87 12.85
C VAL A 205 -0.82 9.80 11.33
N TYR A 206 -1.74 10.47 10.64
CA TYR A 206 -1.75 10.51 9.16
C TYR A 206 -0.47 11.09 8.59
N ALA A 207 0.07 12.15 9.20
CA ALA A 207 1.37 12.71 8.80
C ALA A 207 2.52 11.71 8.97
N LYS A 208 2.57 10.96 10.09
CA LYS A 208 3.58 9.90 10.30
C LYS A 208 3.45 8.80 9.25
N THR A 209 2.22 8.37 8.95
CA THR A 209 1.91 7.38 7.94
C THR A 209 2.36 7.84 6.57
N ALA A 210 1.96 9.05 6.15
CA ALA A 210 2.30 9.60 4.84
C ALA A 210 3.80 9.84 4.68
N LEU A 211 4.49 10.35 5.70
CA LEU A 211 5.93 10.57 5.65
C LEU A 211 6.74 9.27 5.68
N GLY A 212 6.34 8.30 6.51
CA GLY A 212 7.02 7.00 6.58
C GLY A 212 6.95 6.25 5.25
N TYR A 213 5.77 6.19 4.64
CA TYR A 213 5.57 5.59 3.32
C TYR A 213 6.13 6.45 2.19
N GLY A 214 5.96 7.76 2.25
CA GLY A 214 6.52 8.69 1.27
C GLY A 214 8.02 8.55 1.15
N GLY A 215 8.73 8.50 2.28
CA GLY A 215 10.18 8.28 2.27
C GLY A 215 10.57 6.90 1.70
N ALA A 216 9.88 5.84 2.08
CA ALA A 216 10.13 4.52 1.52
C ALA A 216 9.89 4.49 0.00
N PHE A 217 8.77 5.06 -0.48
CA PHE A 217 8.39 5.04 -1.89
C PHE A 217 9.17 6.02 -2.76
N THR A 218 9.87 7.01 -2.20
CA THR A 218 10.84 7.83 -2.94
C THR A 218 11.91 6.97 -3.61
N ALA A 219 12.35 5.90 -2.94
CA ALA A 219 13.32 4.94 -3.50
C ALA A 219 12.64 3.70 -4.09
N PHE A 220 11.59 3.16 -3.45
CA PHE A 220 10.98 1.89 -3.85
C PHE A 220 10.38 1.95 -5.26
N THR A 221 9.78 3.08 -5.64
CA THR A 221 9.27 3.30 -7.01
C THR A 221 10.36 3.07 -8.06
N PHE A 222 11.59 3.41 -7.75
CA PHE A 222 12.73 3.28 -8.67
C PHE A 222 13.67 2.11 -8.32
N LEU A 223 13.22 1.14 -7.50
CA LEU A 223 14.03 -0.01 -7.10
C LEU A 223 14.50 -0.84 -8.31
N ALA A 224 13.61 -1.14 -9.25
CA ALA A 224 14.00 -1.91 -10.44
C ALA A 224 15.05 -1.19 -11.30
N PRO A 225 14.91 0.12 -11.64
CA PRO A 225 15.99 0.89 -12.27
C PRO A 225 17.30 0.89 -11.47
N ILE A 226 17.25 1.06 -10.15
CA ILE A 226 18.45 1.02 -9.30
C ILE A 226 19.15 -0.35 -9.44
N LEU A 227 18.41 -1.43 -9.30
CA LEU A 227 18.96 -2.79 -9.41
C LEU A 227 19.55 -3.08 -10.80
N GLN A 228 18.93 -2.58 -11.88
CA GLN A 228 19.42 -2.81 -13.24
C GLN A 228 20.61 -1.90 -13.59
N GLN A 229 20.46 -0.60 -13.38
CA GLN A 229 21.42 0.39 -13.88
C GLN A 229 22.60 0.63 -12.95
N VAL A 230 22.40 0.46 -11.63
CA VAL A 230 23.42 0.71 -10.62
C VAL A 230 24.04 -0.60 -10.12
N SER A 231 23.22 -1.59 -9.76
CA SER A 231 23.71 -2.87 -9.25
C SER A 231 24.10 -3.85 -10.37
N GLY A 232 23.72 -3.58 -11.63
CA GLY A 232 24.08 -4.40 -12.79
C GLY A 232 23.29 -5.71 -12.90
N PHE A 233 22.14 -5.83 -12.25
CA PHE A 233 21.31 -7.04 -12.36
C PHE A 233 20.55 -7.08 -13.68
N SER A 234 20.41 -8.30 -14.22
CA SER A 234 19.49 -8.52 -15.36
C SER A 234 18.03 -8.31 -14.94
N ALA A 235 17.17 -8.03 -15.89
CA ALA A 235 15.75 -7.90 -15.67
C ALA A 235 15.17 -9.14 -14.93
N GLY A 236 15.55 -10.36 -15.35
CA GLY A 236 15.10 -11.59 -14.69
C GLY A 236 15.53 -11.69 -13.22
N ALA A 237 16.76 -11.25 -12.89
CA ALA A 237 17.24 -11.21 -11.50
C ALA A 237 16.43 -10.23 -10.64
N VAL A 238 15.95 -9.11 -11.19
CA VAL A 238 15.10 -8.15 -10.48
C VAL A 238 13.83 -8.82 -9.96
N SER A 239 13.19 -9.69 -10.75
CA SER A 239 12.00 -10.43 -10.32
C SER A 239 12.27 -11.30 -9.09
N LEU A 240 13.43 -11.96 -9.03
CA LEU A 240 13.85 -12.77 -7.88
C LEU A 240 14.17 -11.89 -6.66
N ILE A 241 14.76 -10.72 -6.85
CA ILE A 241 15.04 -9.77 -5.77
C ILE A 241 13.72 -9.20 -5.21
N LEU A 242 12.73 -8.94 -6.05
CA LEU A 242 11.39 -8.55 -5.62
C LEU A 242 10.68 -9.67 -4.83
N LEU A 243 10.93 -10.95 -5.14
CA LEU A 243 10.48 -12.08 -4.31
C LEU A 243 11.11 -12.02 -2.91
N VAL A 244 12.43 -11.82 -2.84
CA VAL A 244 13.16 -11.67 -1.57
C VAL A 244 12.60 -10.49 -0.76
N TYR A 245 12.35 -9.36 -1.41
CA TYR A 245 11.71 -8.20 -0.80
C TYR A 245 10.30 -8.54 -0.27
N GLY A 246 9.47 -9.22 -1.07
CA GLY A 246 8.11 -9.62 -0.68
C GLY A 246 8.09 -10.54 0.54
N VAL A 247 9.00 -11.53 0.60
CA VAL A 247 9.16 -12.39 1.79
C VAL A 247 9.54 -11.57 3.00
N SER A 248 10.48 -10.63 2.85
CA SER A 248 10.90 -9.74 3.92
C SER A 248 9.76 -8.84 4.42
N VAL A 249 8.92 -8.34 3.51
CA VAL A 249 7.68 -7.60 3.85
C VAL A 249 6.76 -8.44 4.72
N ALA A 250 6.51 -9.69 4.35
CA ALA A 250 5.64 -10.59 5.11
C ALA A 250 6.18 -10.84 6.52
N VAL A 251 7.48 -11.12 6.65
CA VAL A 251 8.17 -11.29 7.94
C VAL A 251 8.12 -10.00 8.76
N GLY A 252 8.41 -8.87 8.11
CA GLY A 252 8.40 -7.55 8.74
C GLY A 252 7.05 -7.16 9.30
N ASN A 253 5.97 -7.44 8.57
CA ASN A 253 4.60 -7.16 9.00
C ASN A 253 4.24 -7.92 10.29
N ILE A 254 4.58 -9.22 10.35
CA ILE A 254 4.39 -10.05 11.55
C ILE A 254 5.27 -9.57 12.71
N TRP A 255 6.54 -9.29 12.44
CA TRP A 255 7.50 -8.82 13.44
C TRP A 255 7.10 -7.46 14.00
N GLY A 256 6.73 -6.51 13.14
CA GLY A 256 6.31 -5.17 13.53
C GLY A 256 5.02 -5.18 14.36
N GLY A 257 4.05 -6.06 14.03
CA GLY A 257 2.87 -6.28 14.85
C GLY A 257 3.21 -6.75 16.26
N LYS A 258 4.03 -7.80 16.38
CA LYS A 258 4.49 -8.30 17.69
C LYS A 258 5.28 -7.26 18.48
N LEU A 259 6.05 -6.41 17.79
CA LEU A 259 6.80 -5.33 18.42
C LEU A 259 5.86 -4.27 19.00
N ALA A 260 4.83 -3.87 18.23
CA ALA A 260 3.80 -2.94 18.68
C ALA A 260 2.98 -3.48 19.86
N ASP A 261 2.69 -4.78 19.88
CA ASP A 261 2.00 -5.45 21.00
C ASP A 261 2.87 -5.46 22.26
N LYS A 262 4.17 -5.71 22.13
CA LYS A 262 5.09 -5.86 23.29
C LYS A 262 5.47 -4.54 23.94
N MET A 263 5.75 -3.51 23.15
CA MET A 263 6.30 -2.25 23.67
C MET A 263 5.40 -1.04 23.44
N GLY A 264 4.24 -1.25 22.85
CA GLY A 264 3.32 -0.18 22.43
C GLY A 264 3.64 0.38 21.04
N PRO A 265 2.66 1.04 20.41
CA PRO A 265 2.81 1.49 19.00
C PRO A 265 3.88 2.58 18.83
N LEU A 266 3.99 3.57 19.74
CA LEU A 266 4.93 4.68 19.56
C LEU A 266 6.41 4.25 19.69
N PRO A 267 6.84 3.50 20.72
CA PRO A 267 8.20 2.98 20.80
C PRO A 267 8.54 2.04 19.64
N ALA A 268 7.61 1.17 19.23
CA ALA A 268 7.79 0.29 18.08
C ALA A 268 8.01 1.08 16.79
N LEU A 269 7.19 2.09 16.53
CA LEU A 269 7.31 2.94 15.35
C LEU A 269 8.63 3.74 15.34
N LYS A 270 9.12 4.20 16.49
CA LYS A 270 10.45 4.84 16.56
C LYS A 270 11.55 3.90 16.08
N LEU A 271 11.56 2.65 16.58
CA LEU A 271 12.55 1.66 16.16
C LEU A 271 12.43 1.37 14.65
N LEU A 272 11.21 1.18 14.17
CA LEU A 272 10.95 0.82 12.77
C LEU A 272 11.28 1.96 11.80
N PHE A 273 10.93 3.21 12.13
CA PHE A 273 11.32 4.36 11.29
C PHE A 273 12.82 4.65 11.34
N ALA A 274 13.46 4.52 12.51
CA ALA A 274 14.92 4.63 12.60
C ALA A 274 15.61 3.56 11.74
N GLY A 275 15.19 2.30 11.86
CA GLY A 275 15.70 1.20 11.05
C GLY A 275 15.46 1.42 9.56
N LEU A 276 14.27 1.86 9.16
CA LEU A 276 13.94 2.17 7.77
C LEU A 276 14.84 3.28 7.20
N ALA A 277 15.04 4.37 7.96
CA ALA A 277 15.92 5.46 7.54
C ALA A 277 17.37 4.97 7.39
N LEU A 278 17.87 4.16 8.32
CA LEU A 278 19.23 3.59 8.25
C LEU A 278 19.38 2.66 7.05
N VAL A 279 18.40 1.81 6.75
CA VAL A 279 18.46 0.89 5.61
C VAL A 279 18.41 1.66 4.28
N LEU A 280 17.57 2.69 4.18
CA LEU A 280 17.54 3.56 2.99
C LEU A 280 18.86 4.30 2.82
N LEU A 281 19.43 4.82 3.89
CA LEU A 281 20.77 5.44 3.85
C LEU A 281 21.83 4.42 3.45
N ALA A 282 21.80 3.21 4.00
CA ALA A 282 22.71 2.12 3.64
C ALA A 282 22.62 1.77 2.15
N LEU A 283 21.39 1.75 1.56
CA LEU A 283 21.19 1.45 0.15
C LEU A 283 21.95 2.43 -0.76
N THR A 284 22.11 3.68 -0.36
CA THR A 284 22.93 4.66 -1.10
C THR A 284 24.37 4.18 -1.34
N PHE A 285 24.91 3.43 -0.41
CA PHE A 285 26.29 2.92 -0.48
C PHE A 285 26.37 1.46 -0.95
N THR A 286 25.34 0.67 -0.67
CA THR A 286 25.33 -0.77 -0.99
C THR A 286 24.82 -1.07 -2.39
N ALA A 287 24.01 -0.20 -3.00
CA ALA A 287 23.44 -0.42 -4.32
C ALA A 287 24.48 -0.71 -5.43
N PRO A 288 25.67 -0.08 -5.46
CA PRO A 288 26.71 -0.44 -6.46
C PRO A 288 27.31 -1.85 -6.29
N HIS A 289 27.06 -2.51 -5.15
CA HIS A 289 27.61 -3.81 -4.83
C HIS A 289 26.48 -4.87 -4.84
N PRO A 290 26.39 -5.75 -5.86
CA PRO A 290 25.22 -6.61 -6.07
C PRO A 290 24.81 -7.42 -4.83
N VAL A 291 25.75 -8.07 -4.14
CA VAL A 291 25.46 -8.88 -2.94
C VAL A 291 24.92 -8.00 -1.81
N LEU A 292 25.57 -6.86 -1.54
CA LEU A 292 25.13 -5.94 -0.49
C LEU A 292 23.79 -5.30 -0.82
N ALA A 293 23.53 -5.01 -2.10
CA ALA A 293 22.24 -4.51 -2.57
C ALA A 293 21.10 -5.47 -2.21
N VAL A 294 21.26 -6.78 -2.50
CA VAL A 294 20.25 -7.81 -2.17
C VAL A 294 20.06 -7.92 -0.66
N LEU A 295 21.13 -7.92 0.12
CA LEU A 295 21.03 -7.98 1.59
C LEU A 295 20.32 -6.73 2.16
N THR A 296 20.60 -5.55 1.61
CA THR A 296 19.94 -4.30 2.01
C THR A 296 18.45 -4.32 1.65
N VAL A 297 18.10 -4.79 0.44
CA VAL A 297 16.71 -4.95 -0.01
C VAL A 297 15.96 -5.94 0.87
N LEU A 298 16.59 -7.05 1.25
CA LEU A 298 16.02 -8.02 2.20
C LEU A 298 15.68 -7.37 3.54
N VAL A 299 16.58 -6.58 4.11
CA VAL A 299 16.32 -5.89 5.39
C VAL A 299 15.28 -4.78 5.21
N TRP A 300 15.31 -4.09 4.07
CA TRP A 300 14.40 -2.97 3.77
C TRP A 300 12.94 -3.38 3.84
N GLY A 301 12.54 -4.49 3.19
CA GLY A 301 11.15 -4.96 3.19
C GLY A 301 10.57 -5.10 4.60
N ALA A 302 11.38 -5.63 5.54
CA ALA A 302 10.96 -5.82 6.93
C ALA A 302 10.66 -4.49 7.64
N PHE A 303 11.53 -3.49 7.49
CA PHE A 303 11.31 -2.17 8.11
C PHE A 303 10.23 -1.36 7.38
N ALA A 304 10.13 -1.47 6.06
CA ALA A 304 9.16 -0.71 5.25
C ALA A 304 7.72 -1.07 5.59
N PHE A 305 7.41 -2.35 5.78
CA PHE A 305 6.05 -2.80 6.08
C PHE A 305 5.83 -3.21 7.54
N GLY A 306 6.89 -3.35 8.32
CA GLY A 306 6.79 -3.59 9.76
C GLY A 306 6.10 -2.46 10.53
N ASN A 307 6.12 -1.23 10.02
CA ASN A 307 5.46 -0.09 10.64
C ASN A 307 3.92 -0.07 10.45
N VAL A 308 3.37 -0.82 9.48
CA VAL A 308 1.93 -0.81 9.15
C VAL A 308 1.04 -1.17 10.33
N PRO A 309 1.26 -2.31 11.04
CA PRO A 309 0.42 -2.67 12.18
C PRO A 309 0.48 -1.63 13.30
N GLY A 310 1.67 -1.11 13.60
CA GLY A 310 1.86 -0.09 14.63
C GLY A 310 1.13 1.23 14.32
N LEU A 311 1.17 1.68 13.06
CA LEU A 311 0.43 2.86 12.61
C LEU A 311 -1.08 2.64 12.70
N GLN A 312 -1.56 1.44 12.35
CA GLN A 312 -2.97 1.11 12.38
C GLN A 312 -3.51 1.00 13.82
N VAL A 313 -2.75 0.41 14.73
CA VAL A 313 -3.07 0.40 16.17
C VAL A 313 -3.07 1.82 16.74
N LEU A 314 -2.09 2.65 16.35
CA LEU A 314 -1.99 4.02 16.83
C LEU A 314 -3.19 4.86 16.41
N VAL A 315 -3.64 4.77 15.15
CA VAL A 315 -4.81 5.53 14.68
C VAL A 315 -6.08 5.10 15.40
N VAL A 316 -6.29 3.79 15.62
CA VAL A 316 -7.45 3.27 16.36
C VAL A 316 -7.46 3.81 17.79
N LYS A 317 -6.34 3.69 18.52
CA LYS A 317 -6.22 4.25 19.88
C LYS A 317 -6.52 5.76 19.95
N GLN A 318 -5.99 6.54 19.01
CA GLN A 318 -6.25 7.98 18.97
C GLN A 318 -7.71 8.30 18.58
N ALA A 319 -8.32 7.48 17.73
CA ALA A 319 -9.71 7.64 17.35
C ALA A 319 -10.67 7.29 18.51
N GLU A 320 -10.42 6.24 19.25
CA GLU A 320 -11.19 5.88 20.45
C GLU A 320 -11.19 7.02 21.49
N LEU A 321 -10.08 7.71 21.66
CA LEU A 321 -9.94 8.83 22.60
C LEU A 321 -10.60 10.14 22.11
N HIS A 322 -10.57 10.42 20.81
CA HIS A 322 -10.94 11.74 20.29
C HIS A 322 -12.18 11.75 19.40
N THR A 323 -12.52 10.61 18.79
CA THR A 323 -13.65 10.43 17.87
C THR A 323 -14.26 9.03 18.02
N PRO A 324 -14.75 8.62 19.23
CA PRO A 324 -15.17 7.24 19.51
C PRO A 324 -16.29 6.73 18.59
N LYS A 325 -17.09 7.64 18.01
CA LYS A 325 -18.17 7.31 17.05
C LYS A 325 -17.69 7.16 15.62
N ALA A 326 -16.42 7.45 15.33
CA ALA A 326 -15.85 7.47 13.98
C ALA A 326 -14.50 6.74 13.86
N VAL A 327 -14.30 5.68 14.65
CA VAL A 327 -13.04 4.89 14.67
C VAL A 327 -12.77 4.26 13.30
N ASP A 328 -13.80 3.68 12.67
CA ASP A 328 -13.65 3.06 11.34
C ASP A 328 -13.30 4.10 10.27
N VAL A 329 -13.87 5.31 10.38
CA VAL A 329 -13.55 6.43 9.50
C VAL A 329 -12.08 6.83 9.65
N ALA A 330 -11.61 6.97 10.88
CA ALA A 330 -10.21 7.32 11.16
C ALA A 330 -9.24 6.27 10.63
N SER A 331 -9.58 4.98 10.80
CA SER A 331 -8.82 3.86 10.27
C SER A 331 -8.78 3.88 8.73
N GLY A 332 -9.91 4.11 8.07
CA GLY A 332 -9.99 4.24 6.61
C GLY A 332 -9.20 5.44 6.07
N LEU A 333 -9.23 6.59 6.76
CA LEU A 333 -8.42 7.76 6.41
C LEU A 333 -6.92 7.50 6.59
N ASN A 334 -6.52 6.60 7.50
CA ASN A 334 -5.13 6.19 7.60
C ASN A 334 -4.68 5.35 6.39
N ILE A 335 -5.58 4.52 5.84
CA ILE A 335 -5.31 3.82 4.55
C ILE A 335 -5.13 4.83 3.42
N ALA A 336 -5.96 5.88 3.37
CA ALA A 336 -5.76 6.98 2.43
C ALA A 336 -4.42 7.69 2.66
N ALA A 337 -3.99 7.90 3.91
CA ALA A 337 -2.72 8.52 4.24
C ALA A 337 -1.50 7.69 3.79
N PHE A 338 -1.56 6.34 3.85
CA PHE A 338 -0.55 5.47 3.23
C PHE A 338 -0.41 5.78 1.73
N ASN A 339 -1.53 5.87 1.04
CA ASN A 339 -1.57 6.10 -0.41
C ASN A 339 -1.17 7.54 -0.79
N VAL A 340 -1.50 8.54 0.03
CA VAL A 340 -0.96 9.90 -0.12
C VAL A 340 0.57 9.87 0.00
N GLY A 341 1.10 9.12 0.97
CA GLY A 341 2.54 8.90 1.11
C GLY A 341 3.16 8.26 -0.14
N ILE A 342 2.57 7.18 -0.65
CA ILE A 342 3.02 6.51 -1.88
C ILE A 342 3.02 7.49 -3.05
N ALA A 343 1.93 8.24 -3.25
CA ALA A 343 1.79 9.18 -4.35
C ALA A 343 2.85 10.29 -4.29
N LEU A 344 2.98 10.95 -3.14
CA LEU A 344 3.93 12.04 -2.97
C LEU A 344 5.38 11.54 -2.99
N GLY A 345 5.67 10.41 -2.37
CA GLY A 345 6.99 9.80 -2.38
C GLY A 345 7.45 9.45 -3.79
N SER A 346 6.58 8.85 -4.60
CA SER A 346 6.88 8.53 -6.00
C SER A 346 7.12 9.78 -6.85
N VAL A 347 6.35 10.86 -6.63
CA VAL A 347 6.58 12.16 -7.31
C VAL A 347 7.92 12.76 -6.89
N VAL A 348 8.22 12.80 -5.60
CA VAL A 348 9.53 13.27 -5.09
C VAL A 348 10.65 12.43 -5.66
N GLY A 349 10.51 11.10 -5.67
CA GLY A 349 11.48 10.20 -6.28
C GLY A 349 11.71 10.48 -7.76
N GLY A 350 10.63 10.72 -8.52
CA GLY A 350 10.72 11.11 -9.93
C GLY A 350 11.47 12.41 -10.13
N PHE A 351 11.17 13.44 -9.34
CA PHE A 351 11.89 14.71 -9.36
C PHE A 351 13.39 14.54 -9.05
N VAL A 352 13.70 13.70 -8.04
CA VAL A 352 15.09 13.38 -7.67
C VAL A 352 15.81 12.66 -8.80
N VAL A 353 15.17 11.67 -9.43
CA VAL A 353 15.76 10.94 -10.57
C VAL A 353 16.07 11.86 -11.74
N GLU A 354 15.17 12.79 -12.04
CA GLU A 354 15.32 13.73 -13.15
C GLU A 354 16.46 14.73 -12.95
N HIS A 355 16.63 15.24 -11.72
CA HIS A 355 17.56 16.36 -11.47
C HIS A 355 18.87 15.91 -10.81
N LEU A 356 18.86 14.84 -10.01
CA LEU A 356 20.00 14.38 -9.22
C LEU A 356 20.47 12.97 -9.62
N GLY A 357 19.57 12.15 -10.16
CA GLY A 357 19.83 10.76 -10.53
C GLY A 357 19.36 9.73 -9.52
N LEU A 358 19.32 8.46 -9.96
CA LEU A 358 18.74 7.32 -9.22
C LEU A 358 19.29 7.16 -7.80
N MET A 359 20.62 7.33 -7.64
CA MET A 359 21.32 7.08 -6.37
C MET A 359 20.98 8.08 -5.26
N HIS A 360 20.30 9.17 -5.60
CA HIS A 360 19.88 10.16 -4.60
C HIS A 360 18.50 9.83 -4.00
N THR A 361 17.73 8.94 -4.60
CA THR A 361 16.40 8.57 -4.09
C THR A 361 16.45 7.89 -2.72
N PRO A 362 17.43 7.00 -2.37
CA PRO A 362 17.43 6.34 -1.08
C PRO A 362 17.71 7.29 0.09
N TRP A 363 18.74 8.14 0.01
CA TRP A 363 19.07 9.03 1.13
C TRP A 363 18.05 10.17 1.29
N ILE A 364 17.45 10.66 0.21
CA ILE A 364 16.34 11.63 0.28
C ILE A 364 15.12 10.96 0.92
N GLY A 365 14.81 9.72 0.54
CA GLY A 365 13.80 8.92 1.20
C GLY A 365 14.07 8.74 2.70
N ALA A 366 15.33 8.49 3.08
CA ALA A 366 15.74 8.41 4.48
C ALA A 366 15.47 9.70 5.25
N LEU A 367 15.74 10.87 4.67
CA LEU A 367 15.43 12.17 5.29
C LEU A 367 13.93 12.35 5.54
N ILE A 368 13.08 11.94 4.60
CA ILE A 368 11.63 12.00 4.76
C ILE A 368 11.16 11.06 5.88
N VAL A 369 11.72 9.84 5.96
CA VAL A 369 11.42 8.89 7.06
C VAL A 369 11.89 9.45 8.41
N LEU A 370 13.02 10.16 8.45
CA LEU A 370 13.48 10.81 9.68
C LEU A 370 12.51 11.90 10.19
N LEU A 371 11.76 12.56 9.30
CA LEU A 371 10.68 13.45 9.73
C LEU A 371 9.56 12.65 10.43
N ALA A 372 9.17 11.48 9.88
CA ALA A 372 8.20 10.59 10.55
C ALA A 372 8.73 10.10 11.91
N TYR A 373 10.01 9.75 12.01
CA TYR A 373 10.67 9.40 13.26
C TYR A 373 10.61 10.56 14.27
N GLY A 374 10.96 11.79 13.85
CA GLY A 374 10.92 12.97 14.70
C GLY A 374 9.52 13.26 15.25
N LEU A 375 8.48 13.20 14.41
CA LEU A 375 7.08 13.34 14.83
C LEU A 375 6.67 12.24 15.82
N THR A 376 7.17 11.02 15.61
CA THR A 376 6.88 9.90 16.51
C THR A 376 7.59 10.07 17.85
N HIS A 377 8.85 10.48 17.85
CA HIS A 377 9.64 10.75 19.05
C HIS A 377 9.02 11.85 19.94
N VAL A 378 8.57 12.95 19.30
CA VAL A 378 7.89 14.04 20.04
C VAL A 378 6.56 13.57 20.63
N SER A 379 5.80 12.73 19.90
CA SER A 379 4.54 12.18 20.41
C SER A 379 4.75 11.24 21.60
N ASP A 380 5.75 10.36 21.51
CA ASP A 380 6.12 9.42 22.54
C ASP A 380 6.55 10.13 23.84
N ARG A 381 7.39 11.16 23.74
CA ARG A 381 7.77 11.99 24.89
C ARG A 381 6.59 12.69 25.55
N ARG A 382 5.65 13.23 24.75
CA ARG A 382 4.45 13.88 25.29
C ARG A 382 3.53 12.90 26.03
N GLU A 383 3.39 11.68 25.51
CA GLU A 383 2.61 10.62 26.17
C GLU A 383 3.27 10.20 27.49
N ALA A 384 4.59 9.99 27.50
CA ALA A 384 5.33 9.66 28.70
C ALA A 384 5.22 10.74 29.80
N LEU A 385 5.33 12.03 29.43
CA LEU A 385 5.17 13.15 30.38
C LEU A 385 3.75 13.22 30.94
N ARG A 386 2.72 12.95 30.14
CA ARG A 386 1.33 12.91 30.62
C ARG A 386 1.11 11.78 31.63
N LEU A 387 1.64 10.59 31.34
CA LEU A 387 1.53 9.45 32.25
C LEU A 387 2.26 9.70 33.57
N ALA A 388 3.44 10.31 33.55
CA ALA A 388 4.16 10.71 34.76
C ALA A 388 3.40 11.76 35.57
N ALA A 389 2.76 12.75 34.94
CA ALA A 389 1.95 13.76 35.59
C ALA A 389 0.65 13.22 36.19
N CYS A 390 0.11 12.09 35.72
CA CYS A 390 -1.06 11.42 36.29
C CYS A 390 -0.70 10.51 37.48
N GLN A 391 0.57 10.17 37.67
CA GLN A 391 1.07 9.32 38.77
C GLN A 391 1.63 10.13 39.96
N ALA A 392 1.91 11.42 39.74
CA ALA A 392 2.31 12.39 40.75
C ALA A 392 1.11 13.11 41.34
#